data_e406eb73b7e2c7dd569d4d2f16b06a8b
#
_entry.id   e406eb73b7e2c7dd569d4d2f16b06a8b
#
_cell.length_a   1.000
_cell.length_b   1.000
_cell.length_c   1.000
_cell.angle_alpha   90.00
_cell.angle_beta   90.00
_cell.angle_gamma   90.00
#
_symmetry.space_group_name_H-M   'P 1'
#
loop_
_entity.id
_entity.type
_entity.pdbx_description
1 polymer ?
#
loop_
_entity_poly.entity_id
_entity_poly.type
_entity_poly.pdbx_seq_one_letter_code
_entity_poly.pdbx_strand_id
1 'polypeptide(L)'
;MSSAYGHTTIYLEQYEIEAGWGDEPPVVNLPNKIVIEVAESGEKEGLRIGVNSAFKSMTATLMAGGATKELDINSDPRPGHYYAKIFPTKTGSMSVKLVGELNGLPVDVVIPIEDVESQSIIAFPPVTGSSSAGEISAVKNALSSLQKDVSNIKSNVGDVSLTAGGVDIQNAYNFAVFGLSLGAAGVILAIIAMLRRK
;
A
#
# COMPACT_ATOMS: atom_id res chain seq x y z
N MET A 1 7.47 -21.45 22.80
CA MET A 1 6.75 -20.48 21.98
C MET A 1 7.58 -19.23 21.97
N SER A 2 8.18 -18.87 20.85
CA SER A 2 8.96 -17.65 20.70
C SER A 2 7.96 -16.49 20.66
N SER A 3 7.97 -15.60 21.63
CA SER A 3 7.27 -14.32 21.51
C SER A 3 7.95 -13.58 20.39
N ALA A 4 7.29 -13.45 19.24
CA ALA A 4 7.70 -12.53 18.21
C ALA A 4 7.41 -11.12 18.74
N TYR A 5 8.43 -10.47 19.30
CA TYR A 5 8.37 -9.04 19.54
C TYR A 5 8.60 -8.38 18.18
N GLY A 6 7.58 -7.72 17.67
CA GLY A 6 7.67 -6.96 16.40
C GLY A 6 8.56 -5.71 16.51
N HIS A 7 9.06 -5.42 17.71
CA HIS A 7 9.96 -4.30 17.98
C HIS A 7 11.41 -4.72 17.92
N THR A 8 12.24 -3.91 17.29
CA THR A 8 13.68 -4.11 17.23
C THR A 8 14.39 -3.12 18.14
N THR A 9 15.25 -3.65 19.01
CA THR A 9 16.07 -2.87 19.94
C THR A 9 17.51 -2.79 19.46
N ILE A 10 18.10 -1.62 19.54
CA ILE A 10 19.53 -1.37 19.34
C ILE A 10 20.12 -0.72 20.59
N TYR A 11 21.39 -0.94 20.81
CA TYR A 11 22.16 -0.34 21.92
C TYR A 11 23.20 0.62 21.37
N LEU A 12 23.25 1.82 21.92
CA LEU A 12 24.19 2.87 21.54
C LEU A 12 24.78 3.47 22.82
N GLU A 13 25.97 3.00 23.21
CA GLU A 13 26.60 3.29 24.50
C GLU A 13 25.65 2.98 25.69
N GLN A 14 25.27 3.99 26.48
CA GLN A 14 24.33 3.84 27.58
C GLN A 14 22.86 3.90 27.16
N TYR A 15 22.56 4.17 25.87
CA TYR A 15 21.20 4.27 25.40
C TYR A 15 20.72 2.98 24.75
N GLU A 16 19.47 2.69 24.99
CA GLU A 16 18.69 1.64 24.35
C GLU A 16 17.58 2.32 23.52
N ILE A 17 17.55 2.03 22.22
CA ILE A 17 16.56 2.57 21.30
C ILE A 17 15.79 1.41 20.69
N GLU A 18 14.48 1.41 20.86
CA GLU A 18 13.57 0.42 20.35
C GLU A 18 12.63 1.08 19.33
N ALA A 19 12.40 0.42 18.18
CA ALA A 19 11.44 0.88 17.19
C ALA A 19 10.57 -0.27 16.69
N GLY A 20 9.31 0.03 16.39
CA GLY A 20 8.36 -0.95 15.87
C GLY A 20 7.02 -0.32 15.48
N TRP A 21 6.04 -1.18 15.27
CA TRP A 21 4.67 -0.75 14.99
C TRP A 21 3.87 -0.61 16.27
N GLY A 22 2.90 0.30 16.28
CA GLY A 22 2.01 0.47 17.44
C GLY A 22 0.90 -0.55 17.50
N ASP A 23 0.41 -0.99 16.33
CA ASP A 23 -0.57 -2.06 16.20
C ASP A 23 0.05 -3.18 15.36
N GLU A 24 0.11 -4.38 15.90
CA GLU A 24 0.74 -5.57 15.31
C GLU A 24 -0.26 -6.72 15.13
N PRO A 25 -0.14 -7.44 14.00
CA PRO A 25 0.76 -7.20 12.88
C PRO A 25 0.36 -5.93 12.09
N PRO A 26 1.33 -5.19 11.52
CA PRO A 26 1.03 -4.06 10.66
C PRO A 26 0.41 -4.54 9.35
N VAL A 27 -0.72 -3.95 8.97
CA VAL A 27 -1.48 -4.39 7.77
C VAL A 27 -1.58 -3.24 6.76
N VAL A 28 -1.34 -3.57 5.50
CA VAL A 28 -1.44 -2.61 4.39
C VAL A 28 -2.84 -1.99 4.30
N ASN A 29 -2.89 -0.68 4.00
CA ASN A 29 -4.10 0.12 3.91
C ASN A 29 -4.92 0.22 5.23
N LEU A 30 -4.29 0.00 6.37
CA LEU A 30 -4.85 0.35 7.66
C LEU A 30 -4.00 1.44 8.33
N PRO A 31 -4.62 2.44 8.97
CA PRO A 31 -3.88 3.41 9.77
C PRO A 31 -3.12 2.73 10.89
N ASN A 32 -1.87 3.15 11.12
CA ASN A 32 -1.03 2.64 12.19
C ASN A 32 -0.12 3.77 12.69
N LYS A 33 0.81 3.47 13.55
CA LYS A 33 1.85 4.37 14.04
C LYS A 33 3.19 3.63 14.16
N ILE A 34 4.27 4.33 13.89
CA ILE A 34 5.59 3.90 14.30
C ILE A 34 5.75 4.34 15.76
N VAL A 35 6.18 3.45 16.61
CA VAL A 35 6.51 3.75 18.00
C VAL A 35 8.02 3.64 18.18
N ILE A 36 8.60 4.56 18.95
CA ILE A 36 10.02 4.61 19.26
C ILE A 36 10.15 4.82 20.77
N GLU A 37 10.92 3.97 21.41
CA GLU A 37 11.29 4.13 22.81
C GLU A 37 12.78 4.43 22.90
N VAL A 38 13.14 5.46 23.67
CA VAL A 38 14.52 5.85 23.94
C VAL A 38 14.72 5.84 25.44
N ALA A 39 15.56 4.94 25.92
CA ALA A 39 15.87 4.82 27.33
C ALA A 39 17.39 4.86 27.55
N GLU A 40 17.78 5.33 28.72
CA GLU A 40 19.14 5.27 29.23
C GLU A 40 19.22 4.18 30.30
N SER A 41 20.29 3.39 30.31
CA SER A 41 20.56 2.41 31.36
C SER A 41 20.80 3.13 32.68
N GLY A 42 20.00 2.81 33.69
CA GLY A 42 20.16 3.37 35.03
C GLY A 42 21.34 2.76 35.79
N GLU A 43 21.71 3.37 36.92
CA GLU A 43 22.80 2.89 37.79
C GLU A 43 22.57 1.47 38.39
N LYS A 44 21.33 1.04 38.42
CA LYS A 44 20.96 -0.33 38.89
C LYS A 44 20.66 -1.19 37.67
N GLU A 45 21.16 -2.41 37.71
CA GLU A 45 20.88 -3.42 36.70
C GLU A 45 19.37 -3.58 36.48
N GLY A 46 18.95 -3.49 35.21
CA GLY A 46 17.55 -3.57 34.80
C GLY A 46 16.73 -2.29 34.97
N LEU A 47 17.31 -1.20 35.45
CA LEU A 47 16.65 0.11 35.50
C LEU A 47 16.81 0.82 34.16
N ARG A 48 15.69 1.16 33.51
CA ARG A 48 15.62 1.96 32.28
C ARG A 48 14.98 3.30 32.61
N ILE A 49 15.64 4.37 32.21
CA ILE A 49 15.17 5.75 32.41
C ILE A 49 14.81 6.30 31.02
N GLY A 50 13.54 6.58 30.79
CA GLY A 50 13.08 7.15 29.54
C GLY A 50 13.67 8.53 29.26
N VAL A 51 14.24 8.73 28.08
CA VAL A 51 14.87 9.98 27.67
C VAL A 51 13.82 10.89 27.08
N ASN A 52 13.51 11.99 27.76
CA ASN A 52 12.60 13.01 27.27
C ASN A 52 13.30 13.90 26.24
N SER A 53 12.53 14.39 25.27
CA SER A 53 13.01 15.32 24.24
C SER A 53 14.14 14.77 23.35
N ALA A 54 14.24 13.44 23.17
CA ALA A 54 15.24 12.79 22.31
C ALA A 54 15.19 13.32 20.86
N PHE A 55 14.01 13.63 20.36
CA PHE A 55 13.81 14.16 19.01
C PHE A 55 13.91 15.68 18.88
N LYS A 56 14.48 16.37 19.87
CA LYS A 56 14.79 17.79 19.75
C LYS A 56 15.94 18.06 18.79
N SER A 57 16.92 17.16 18.74
CA SER A 57 18.12 17.23 17.89
C SER A 57 18.31 15.99 17.02
N MET A 58 17.30 15.17 16.89
CA MET A 58 17.30 13.93 16.12
C MET A 58 16.08 13.88 15.21
N THR A 59 16.23 13.32 14.02
CA THR A 59 15.15 13.08 13.06
C THR A 59 14.96 11.59 12.82
N ALA A 60 13.73 11.20 12.51
CA ALA A 60 13.39 9.84 12.13
C ALA A 60 12.86 9.81 10.71
N THR A 61 13.33 8.86 9.90
CA THR A 61 12.90 8.65 8.52
C THR A 61 12.48 7.21 8.34
N LEU A 62 11.23 6.98 7.90
CA LEU A 62 10.76 5.66 7.49
C LEU A 62 11.25 5.36 6.07
N MET A 63 11.76 4.16 5.86
CA MET A 63 12.31 3.66 4.60
C MET A 63 11.56 2.40 4.17
N ALA A 64 11.18 2.32 2.89
CA ALA A 64 10.46 1.18 2.31
C ALA A 64 10.77 1.04 0.81
N GLY A 65 11.49 0.00 0.40
CA GLY A 65 11.74 -0.30 -1.01
C GLY A 65 12.32 0.87 -1.83
N GLY A 66 13.23 1.65 -1.23
CA GLY A 66 13.86 2.82 -1.86
C GLY A 66 13.06 4.14 -1.70
N ALA A 67 11.82 4.09 -1.21
CA ALA A 67 11.09 5.28 -0.80
C ALA A 67 11.46 5.68 0.64
N THR A 68 11.46 6.98 0.90
CA THR A 68 11.74 7.53 2.24
C THR A 68 10.66 8.54 2.63
N LYS A 69 10.34 8.59 3.91
CA LYS A 69 9.41 9.57 4.49
C LYS A 69 9.92 10.02 5.85
N GLU A 70 10.19 11.31 6.01
CA GLU A 70 10.43 11.88 7.34
C GLU A 70 9.19 11.75 8.20
N LEU A 71 9.37 11.30 9.45
CA LEU A 71 8.30 11.06 10.40
C LEU A 71 8.03 12.31 11.24
N ASP A 72 6.77 12.67 11.36
CA ASP A 72 6.30 13.71 12.29
C ASP A 72 6.19 13.11 13.70
N ILE A 73 7.27 13.24 14.47
CA ILE A 73 7.40 12.61 15.79
C ILE A 73 6.64 13.41 16.84
N ASN A 74 5.78 12.72 17.56
CA ASN A 74 5.03 13.21 18.69
C ASN A 74 5.47 12.50 19.97
N SER A 75 5.51 13.21 21.09
CA SER A 75 5.79 12.61 22.39
C SER A 75 4.53 11.92 22.96
N ASP A 76 4.74 10.74 23.54
CA ASP A 76 3.75 10.06 24.38
C ASP A 76 3.85 10.64 25.82
N PRO A 77 2.79 10.59 26.64
CA PRO A 77 2.87 10.98 28.05
C PRO A 77 3.89 10.18 28.88
N ARG A 78 4.23 8.96 28.47
CA ARG A 78 5.27 8.16 29.12
C ARG A 78 6.66 8.67 28.78
N PRO A 79 7.55 8.86 29.75
CA PRO A 79 8.93 9.30 29.48
C PRO A 79 9.63 8.36 28.49
N GLY A 80 10.33 8.96 27.51
CA GLY A 80 11.09 8.22 26.50
C GLY A 80 10.28 7.58 25.38
N HIS A 81 8.96 7.69 25.39
CA HIS A 81 8.11 7.13 24.35
C HIS A 81 7.68 8.18 23.35
N TYR A 82 7.79 7.82 22.07
CA TYR A 82 7.47 8.66 20.92
C TYR A 82 6.68 7.89 19.88
N TYR A 83 5.91 8.60 19.07
CA TYR A 83 5.18 7.98 17.97
C TYR A 83 5.04 8.90 16.77
N ALA A 84 4.89 8.31 15.59
CA ALA A 84 4.48 9.01 14.38
C ALA A 84 3.34 8.24 13.70
N LYS A 85 2.28 8.94 13.29
CA LYS A 85 1.17 8.31 12.55
C LYS A 85 1.59 8.01 11.13
N ILE A 86 1.24 6.83 10.64
CA ILE A 86 1.58 6.35 9.31
C ILE A 86 0.42 5.55 8.71
N PHE A 87 0.34 5.56 7.39
CA PHE A 87 -0.58 4.77 6.61
C PHE A 87 0.22 3.94 5.60
N PRO A 88 0.53 2.67 5.88
CA PRO A 88 1.30 1.83 4.98
C PRO A 88 0.47 1.49 3.74
N THR A 89 1.01 1.77 2.55
CA THR A 89 0.33 1.55 1.26
C THR A 89 0.88 0.38 0.47
N LYS A 90 1.94 -0.26 0.99
CA LYS A 90 2.58 -1.45 0.40
C LYS A 90 2.94 -2.44 1.49
N THR A 91 2.87 -3.72 1.14
CA THR A 91 3.39 -4.82 1.95
C THR A 91 4.91 -4.92 1.87
N GLY A 92 5.52 -5.58 2.83
CA GLY A 92 6.95 -5.91 2.86
C GLY A 92 7.74 -5.09 3.85
N SER A 93 9.06 -5.23 3.74
CA SER A 93 10.03 -4.75 4.73
C SER A 93 10.11 -3.23 4.81
N MET A 94 10.17 -2.74 6.04
CA MET A 94 10.40 -1.34 6.36
C MET A 94 11.49 -1.20 7.41
N SER A 95 12.07 -0.01 7.50
CA SER A 95 13.05 0.33 8.53
C SER A 95 12.93 1.80 8.92
N VAL A 96 13.32 2.11 10.15
CA VAL A 96 13.40 3.47 10.67
C VAL A 96 14.87 3.88 10.73
N LYS A 97 15.22 4.94 10.04
CA LYS A 97 16.54 5.59 10.14
C LYS A 97 16.46 6.75 11.13
N LEU A 98 17.34 6.76 12.12
CA LEU A 98 17.51 7.85 13.08
C LEU A 98 18.82 8.57 12.80
N VAL A 99 18.78 9.90 12.68
CA VAL A 99 19.95 10.73 12.42
C VAL A 99 19.91 11.98 13.30
N GLY A 100 21.03 12.33 13.89
CA GLY A 100 21.15 13.52 14.70
C GLY A 100 22.02 13.34 15.91
N GLU A 101 21.58 13.87 17.04
CA GLU A 101 22.32 13.86 18.31
C GLU A 101 21.39 13.55 19.47
N LEU A 102 21.80 12.64 20.34
CA LEU A 102 21.10 12.26 21.56
C LEU A 102 21.97 12.66 22.76
N ASN A 103 21.63 13.76 23.45
CA ASN A 103 22.39 14.29 24.60
C ASN A 103 23.90 14.43 24.34
N GLY A 104 24.29 14.90 23.14
CA GLY A 104 25.69 15.07 22.76
C GLY A 104 26.31 13.84 22.07
N LEU A 105 25.62 12.70 22.02
CA LEU A 105 26.05 11.51 21.33
C LEU A 105 25.53 11.53 19.87
N PRO A 106 26.40 11.45 18.86
CA PRO A 106 25.95 11.36 17.47
C PRO A 106 25.24 10.04 17.20
N VAL A 107 24.08 10.12 16.51
CA VAL A 107 23.23 8.99 16.13
C VAL A 107 23.12 8.95 14.61
N ASP A 108 23.47 7.82 14.00
CA ASP A 108 23.17 7.48 12.59
C ASP A 108 22.96 5.96 12.53
N VAL A 109 21.72 5.54 12.71
CA VAL A 109 21.36 4.12 12.82
C VAL A 109 20.13 3.80 11.98
N VAL A 110 20.05 2.56 11.50
CA VAL A 110 18.90 2.02 10.79
C VAL A 110 18.37 0.83 11.58
N ILE A 111 17.10 0.91 11.98
CA ILE A 111 16.42 -0.09 12.79
C ILE A 111 15.38 -0.77 11.89
N PRO A 112 15.53 -2.05 11.53
CA PRO A 112 14.51 -2.80 10.84
C PRO A 112 13.29 -2.99 11.75
N ILE A 113 12.11 -2.88 11.17
CA ILE A 113 10.84 -3.12 11.88
C ILE A 113 10.08 -4.23 11.17
N GLU A 114 9.03 -4.78 11.81
CA GLU A 114 8.23 -5.87 11.26
C GLU A 114 7.66 -5.54 9.88
N ASP A 115 7.60 -6.54 9.02
CA ASP A 115 7.09 -6.42 7.65
C ASP A 115 5.58 -6.09 7.66
N VAL A 116 5.18 -5.20 6.75
CA VAL A 116 3.76 -4.91 6.54
C VAL A 116 3.09 -6.06 5.81
N GLU A 117 2.06 -6.61 6.42
CA GLU A 117 1.30 -7.75 5.95
C GLU A 117 0.14 -7.37 5.03
N SER A 118 -0.35 -8.35 4.27
CA SER A 118 -1.55 -8.18 3.45
C SER A 118 -2.82 -8.19 4.32
N GLN A 119 -3.89 -7.55 3.84
CA GLN A 119 -5.19 -7.57 4.54
C GLN A 119 -5.78 -8.98 4.72
N SER A 120 -5.32 -9.97 3.96
CA SER A 120 -5.78 -11.34 4.06
C SER A 120 -5.49 -11.98 5.42
N ILE A 121 -4.47 -11.50 6.16
CA ILE A 121 -4.10 -12.06 7.46
C ILE A 121 -5.16 -11.80 8.54
N ILE A 122 -5.93 -10.71 8.39
CA ILE A 122 -6.99 -10.32 9.33
C ILE A 122 -8.40 -10.45 8.74
N ALA A 123 -8.51 -10.88 7.46
CA ALA A 123 -9.81 -10.98 6.77
C ALA A 123 -10.66 -12.11 7.35
N PHE A 124 -11.90 -11.81 7.73
CA PHE A 124 -12.90 -12.80 8.12
C PHE A 124 -14.28 -12.43 7.57
N PRO A 125 -15.00 -13.37 6.90
CA PRO A 125 -14.52 -14.69 6.49
C PRO A 125 -13.34 -14.58 5.53
N PRO A 126 -12.46 -15.62 5.44
CA PRO A 126 -11.31 -15.56 4.54
C PRO A 126 -11.76 -15.37 3.10
N VAL A 127 -11.15 -14.45 2.39
CA VAL A 127 -11.44 -14.18 0.98
C VAL A 127 -10.86 -15.34 0.16
N THR A 128 -11.66 -16.40 -0.02
CA THR A 128 -11.28 -17.51 -0.88
C THR A 128 -11.40 -17.05 -2.34
N GLY A 129 -10.28 -16.78 -2.98
CA GLY A 129 -10.17 -16.75 -4.43
C GLY A 129 -10.28 -15.43 -5.17
N SER A 130 -10.05 -14.30 -4.57
CA SER A 130 -9.77 -13.09 -5.35
C SER A 130 -8.28 -12.76 -5.35
N SER A 131 -7.51 -13.52 -6.11
CA SER A 131 -6.31 -12.92 -6.69
C SER A 131 -6.81 -11.86 -7.68
N SER A 132 -6.74 -10.59 -7.29
CA SER A 132 -6.99 -9.44 -8.18
C SER A 132 -6.21 -9.53 -9.50
N ALA A 133 -5.11 -10.28 -9.51
CA ALA A 133 -4.37 -10.66 -10.71
C ALA A 133 -5.19 -11.52 -11.70
N GLY A 134 -6.05 -12.42 -11.20
CA GLY A 134 -6.92 -13.26 -12.07
C GLY A 134 -8.05 -12.45 -12.69
N GLU A 135 -8.67 -11.56 -11.92
CA GLU A 135 -9.75 -10.69 -12.43
C GLU A 135 -9.21 -9.64 -13.40
N ILE A 136 -8.05 -9.03 -13.10
CA ILE A 136 -7.36 -8.11 -14.02
C ILE A 136 -6.95 -8.83 -15.31
N SER A 137 -6.48 -10.07 -15.22
CA SER A 137 -6.14 -10.89 -16.40
C SER A 137 -7.37 -11.24 -17.22
N ALA A 138 -8.51 -11.57 -16.59
CA ALA A 138 -9.77 -11.82 -17.26
C ALA A 138 -10.30 -10.57 -17.97
N VAL A 139 -10.26 -9.42 -17.33
CA VAL A 139 -10.64 -8.12 -17.91
C VAL A 139 -9.70 -7.75 -19.06
N LYS A 140 -8.39 -7.94 -18.91
CA LYS A 140 -7.40 -7.70 -19.97
C LYS A 140 -7.63 -8.61 -21.18
N ASN A 141 -7.94 -9.89 -20.96
CA ASN A 141 -8.24 -10.84 -22.02
C ASN A 141 -9.55 -10.49 -22.74
N ALA A 142 -10.59 -10.09 -21.99
CA ALA A 142 -11.86 -9.64 -22.56
C ALA A 142 -11.67 -8.36 -23.40
N LEU A 143 -10.85 -7.41 -22.92
CA LEU A 143 -10.54 -6.19 -23.66
C LEU A 143 -9.75 -6.48 -24.95
N SER A 144 -8.81 -7.42 -24.91
CA SER A 144 -8.03 -7.84 -26.08
C SER A 144 -8.91 -8.57 -27.11
N SER A 145 -9.90 -9.36 -26.67
CA SER A 145 -10.89 -9.99 -27.54
C SER A 145 -11.77 -8.95 -28.21
N LEU A 146 -12.30 -7.99 -27.46
CA LEU A 146 -13.08 -6.88 -27.99
C LEU A 146 -12.29 -6.04 -29.01
N GLN A 147 -11.00 -5.77 -28.77
CA GLN A 147 -10.13 -5.08 -29.73
C GLN A 147 -9.98 -5.86 -31.04
N LYS A 148 -9.84 -7.21 -30.97
CA LYS A 148 -9.81 -8.05 -32.16
C LYS A 148 -11.13 -8.02 -32.92
N ASP A 149 -12.25 -8.12 -32.21
CA ASP A 149 -13.58 -8.11 -32.83
C ASP A 149 -13.88 -6.76 -33.49
N VAL A 150 -13.51 -5.63 -32.86
CA VAL A 150 -13.61 -4.30 -33.46
C VAL A 150 -12.71 -4.17 -34.69
N SER A 151 -11.50 -4.73 -34.66
CA SER A 151 -10.61 -4.71 -35.83
C SER A 151 -11.15 -5.57 -36.97
N ASN A 152 -11.72 -6.73 -36.67
CA ASN A 152 -12.36 -7.61 -37.66
C ASN A 152 -13.62 -6.96 -38.27
N ILE A 153 -14.44 -6.30 -37.45
CA ILE A 153 -15.59 -5.54 -37.95
C ILE A 153 -15.12 -4.39 -38.86
N LYS A 154 -14.10 -3.67 -38.43
CA LYS A 154 -13.53 -2.56 -39.23
C LYS A 154 -12.95 -3.03 -40.57
N SER A 155 -12.29 -4.20 -40.62
CA SER A 155 -11.77 -4.77 -41.87
C SER A 155 -12.90 -5.29 -42.76
N ASN A 156 -13.94 -5.89 -42.21
CA ASN A 156 -15.08 -6.41 -42.95
C ASN A 156 -16.02 -5.29 -43.48
N VAL A 157 -16.13 -4.17 -42.75
CA VAL A 157 -16.90 -3.00 -43.18
C VAL A 157 -16.13 -2.15 -44.19
N GLY A 158 -14.76 -2.18 -44.14
CA GLY A 158 -13.91 -1.51 -45.10
C GLY A 158 -13.93 -2.15 -46.51
N ASP A 159 -14.36 -3.40 -46.64
CA ASP A 159 -14.34 -4.18 -47.89
C ASP A 159 -15.72 -4.27 -48.58
N VAL A 160 -16.75 -3.58 -48.05
CA VAL A 160 -18.04 -3.45 -48.72
C VAL A 160 -17.90 -2.36 -49.78
N SER A 161 -17.33 -2.75 -50.93
CA SER A 161 -17.27 -1.90 -52.09
C SER A 161 -18.71 -1.66 -52.62
N LEU A 162 -18.97 -0.40 -52.78
CA LEU A 162 -20.19 0.20 -53.32
C LEU A 162 -20.65 -0.41 -54.63
N THR A 163 -21.59 -1.38 -54.57
CA THR A 163 -22.39 -1.72 -55.76
C THR A 163 -23.82 -2.03 -55.34
N ALA A 164 -24.70 -1.19 -55.77
CA ALA A 164 -26.15 -1.28 -55.85
C ALA A 164 -26.99 -0.78 -54.66
N GLY A 165 -27.68 0.34 -54.93
CA GLY A 165 -29.00 0.63 -54.37
C GLY A 165 -29.05 1.53 -53.15
N GLY A 166 -28.98 2.85 -53.37
CA GLY A 166 -29.77 3.86 -52.68
C GLY A 166 -29.87 3.91 -51.14
N VAL A 167 -29.01 3.23 -50.39
CA VAL A 167 -28.96 3.33 -48.93
C VAL A 167 -27.80 4.24 -48.54
N ASP A 168 -28.13 5.27 -47.78
CA ASP A 168 -27.15 6.22 -47.23
C ASP A 168 -26.23 5.48 -46.26
N ILE A 169 -25.08 5.02 -46.78
CA ILE A 169 -24.07 4.20 -46.08
C ILE A 169 -23.53 4.93 -44.85
N GLN A 170 -23.53 6.25 -44.88
CA GLN A 170 -23.09 7.08 -43.77
C GLN A 170 -24.03 6.90 -42.55
N ASN A 171 -25.34 6.81 -42.81
CA ASN A 171 -26.32 6.58 -41.77
C ASN A 171 -26.24 5.13 -41.22
N ALA A 172 -26.03 4.12 -42.08
CA ALA A 172 -25.83 2.75 -41.65
C ALA A 172 -24.59 2.58 -40.77
N TYR A 173 -23.48 3.24 -41.12
CA TYR A 173 -22.25 3.26 -40.31
C TYR A 173 -22.48 3.94 -38.97
N ASN A 174 -23.14 5.09 -38.93
CA ASN A 174 -23.45 5.80 -37.71
C ASN A 174 -24.34 4.98 -36.78
N PHE A 175 -25.32 4.25 -37.30
CA PHE A 175 -26.16 3.34 -36.50
C PHE A 175 -25.39 2.14 -35.95
N ALA A 176 -24.45 1.57 -36.73
CA ALA A 176 -23.59 0.47 -36.27
C ALA A 176 -22.65 0.92 -35.15
N VAL A 177 -22.01 2.08 -35.27
CA VAL A 177 -21.15 2.66 -34.24
C VAL A 177 -21.95 3.00 -32.98
N PHE A 178 -23.16 3.52 -33.12
CA PHE A 178 -24.05 3.84 -32.00
C PHE A 178 -24.52 2.58 -31.27
N GLY A 179 -24.87 1.52 -32.00
CA GLY A 179 -25.25 0.21 -31.45
C GLY A 179 -24.10 -0.45 -30.67
N LEU A 180 -22.86 -0.35 -31.19
CA LEU A 180 -21.68 -0.90 -30.54
C LEU A 180 -21.36 -0.16 -29.24
N SER A 181 -21.48 1.15 -29.22
CA SER A 181 -21.23 1.96 -28.01
C SER A 181 -22.24 1.72 -26.91
N LEU A 182 -23.51 1.52 -27.25
CA LEU A 182 -24.59 1.14 -26.32
C LEU A 182 -24.39 -0.28 -25.77
N GLY A 183 -23.93 -1.21 -26.62
CA GLY A 183 -23.62 -2.58 -26.22
C GLY A 183 -22.48 -2.64 -25.21
N ALA A 184 -21.39 -1.89 -25.44
CA ALA A 184 -20.26 -1.82 -24.53
C ALA A 184 -20.65 -1.21 -23.16
N ALA A 185 -21.47 -0.15 -23.17
CA ALA A 185 -21.99 0.45 -21.94
C ALA A 185 -22.89 -0.53 -21.16
N GLY A 186 -23.73 -1.32 -21.87
CA GLY A 186 -24.58 -2.35 -21.27
C GLY A 186 -23.78 -3.45 -20.57
N VAL A 187 -22.70 -3.91 -21.16
CA VAL A 187 -21.80 -4.93 -20.55
C VAL A 187 -21.15 -4.39 -19.29
N ILE A 188 -20.65 -3.14 -19.31
CA ILE A 188 -20.02 -2.50 -18.14
C ILE A 188 -21.05 -2.37 -17.00
N LEU A 189 -22.26 -1.93 -17.30
CA LEU A 189 -23.33 -1.81 -16.30
C LEU A 189 -23.75 -3.17 -15.74
N ALA A 190 -23.78 -4.24 -16.56
CA ALA A 190 -24.08 -5.58 -16.11
C ALA A 190 -23.01 -6.11 -15.14
N ILE A 191 -21.73 -5.86 -15.42
CA ILE A 191 -20.61 -6.22 -14.54
C ILE A 191 -20.72 -5.47 -13.20
N ILE A 192 -20.97 -4.17 -13.24
CA ILE A 192 -21.16 -3.35 -12.04
C ILE A 192 -22.36 -3.83 -11.21
N ALA A 193 -23.46 -4.17 -11.85
CA ALA A 193 -24.64 -4.69 -11.18
C ALA A 193 -24.40 -6.05 -10.51
N MET A 194 -23.58 -6.91 -11.16
CA MET A 194 -23.21 -8.21 -10.62
C MET A 194 -22.28 -8.07 -9.39
N LEU A 195 -21.36 -7.12 -9.41
CA LEU A 195 -20.47 -6.81 -8.27
C LEU A 195 -21.21 -6.17 -7.08
N ARG A 196 -22.28 -5.44 -7.35
CA ARG A 196 -23.09 -4.76 -6.31
C ARG A 196 -24.13 -5.65 -5.63
N ARG A 197 -24.35 -6.86 -6.14
CA ARG A 197 -25.37 -7.80 -5.67
C ARG A 197 -24.85 -8.85 -4.65
N LYS A 198 -23.60 -8.65 -4.17
CA LYS A 198 -22.99 -9.45 -3.09
C LYS A 198 -22.93 -8.68 -1.80
#